data_b887f2fa0d37e220ae6699931350f8c4
#
_entry.id   b887f2fa0d37e220ae6699931350f8c4
#
_cell.length_a   1.000
_cell.length_b   1.000
_cell.length_c   1.000
_cell.angle_alpha   90.00
_cell.angle_beta   90.00
_cell.angle_gamma   90.00
#
_symmetry.space_group_name_H-M   'P 1'
#
loop_
_entity.id
_entity.type
_entity.pdbx_description
1 polymer ?
#
loop_
_entity_poly.entity_id
_entity_poly.type
_entity_poly.pdbx_seq_one_letter_code
_entity_poly.pdbx_strand_id
1 'polypeptide(L)'
;DIFGGFGTITPEMAAYARAIALQQQRYDQLIGQAVFNGSIDGIRLPTASSGLALSVGYETREENGSLEPDECLKLAPSSCQGGAGGNILPISGGFKVDEFFLEGFLPLVNDVDLIDSLNFEFGYRASDYSTVGNADTWKAGLNWTLNDQFLVRVMQQEATRAPNVEELFSP
;
A
#
# COMPACT_ATOMS: atom_id res chain seq x y z
N ASP A 1 -50.88 3.72 8.08
CA ASP A 1 -50.42 3.97 9.46
C ASP A 1 -49.11 3.23 9.69
N ILE A 2 -48.01 3.99 9.85
CA ILE A 2 -46.66 3.43 10.11
C ILE A 2 -46.55 2.77 11.49
N PHE A 3 -47.51 3.00 12.38
CA PHE A 3 -47.60 2.39 13.72
C PHE A 3 -48.61 1.23 13.79
N GLY A 4 -49.13 0.80 12.64
CA GLY A 4 -50.18 -0.25 12.57
C GLY A 4 -49.70 -1.68 12.85
N GLY A 5 -48.44 -1.87 13.16
CA GLY A 5 -47.83 -3.17 13.44
C GLY A 5 -47.03 -3.76 12.30
N PHE A 6 -46.50 -4.97 12.50
CA PHE A 6 -45.67 -5.65 11.53
C PHE A 6 -46.40 -5.92 10.20
N GLY A 7 -45.80 -5.53 9.08
CA GLY A 7 -46.38 -5.74 7.73
C GLY A 7 -47.36 -4.68 7.26
N THR A 8 -47.61 -3.59 8.02
CA THR A 8 -48.57 -2.53 7.66
C THR A 8 -47.96 -1.39 6.84
N ILE A 9 -46.63 -1.37 6.66
CA ILE A 9 -45.93 -0.38 5.85
C ILE A 9 -46.11 -0.75 4.37
N THR A 10 -46.84 0.10 3.62
CA THR A 10 -46.99 -0.09 2.19
C THR A 10 -45.79 0.44 1.39
N PRO A 11 -45.59 -0.02 0.13
CA PRO A 11 -44.55 0.52 -0.72
C PRO A 11 -44.59 2.04 -0.88
N GLU A 12 -45.80 2.64 -0.91
CA GLU A 12 -45.99 4.08 -1.04
C GLU A 12 -45.56 4.83 0.23
N MET A 13 -45.81 4.27 1.40
CA MET A 13 -45.36 4.82 2.70
C MET A 13 -43.83 4.76 2.78
N ALA A 14 -43.23 3.64 2.34
CA ALA A 14 -41.79 3.49 2.28
C ALA A 14 -41.16 4.48 1.27
N ALA A 15 -41.76 4.66 0.10
CA ALA A 15 -41.30 5.62 -0.91
C ALA A 15 -41.37 7.07 -0.41
N TYR A 16 -42.42 7.43 0.35
CA TYR A 16 -42.56 8.77 0.94
C TYR A 16 -41.46 9.06 2.00
N ALA A 17 -41.14 8.07 2.81
CA ALA A 17 -40.14 8.21 3.88
C ALA A 17 -38.69 7.99 3.41
N ARG A 18 -38.50 7.48 2.18
CA ARG A 18 -37.19 7.12 1.65
C ARG A 18 -36.50 8.35 1.06
N ALA A 19 -35.32 8.65 1.56
CA ALA A 19 -34.35 9.51 0.92
C ALA A 19 -33.22 8.66 0.32
N ILE A 20 -32.77 9.01 -0.87
CA ILE A 20 -31.58 8.41 -1.50
C ILE A 20 -30.47 9.45 -1.33
N ALA A 21 -29.45 9.09 -0.58
CA ALA A 21 -28.24 9.88 -0.47
C ALA A 21 -27.10 9.17 -1.24
N LEU A 22 -26.39 9.90 -2.05
CA LEU A 22 -25.28 9.42 -2.86
C LEU A 22 -23.96 9.95 -2.30
N GLN A 23 -22.94 9.12 -2.44
CA GLN A 23 -21.57 9.49 -2.16
C GLN A 23 -20.73 9.11 -3.37
N GLN A 24 -20.04 10.06 -3.95
CA GLN A 24 -19.14 9.83 -5.06
C GLN A 24 -17.71 9.85 -4.55
N GLN A 25 -16.99 8.75 -4.81
CA GLN A 25 -15.57 8.65 -4.52
C GLN A 25 -14.82 8.48 -5.84
N ARG A 26 -13.72 9.22 -5.98
CA ARG A 26 -12.82 9.11 -7.12
C ARG A 26 -11.39 8.98 -6.61
N TYR A 27 -10.64 8.09 -7.24
CA TYR A 27 -9.23 7.91 -7.01
C TYR A 27 -8.52 7.74 -8.33
N ASP A 28 -7.52 8.57 -8.59
CA ASP A 28 -6.70 8.55 -9.78
C ASP A 28 -5.23 8.33 -9.37
N GLN A 29 -4.55 7.42 -10.05
CA GLN A 29 -3.13 7.14 -9.83
C GLN A 29 -2.40 7.11 -11.17
N LEU A 30 -1.26 7.82 -11.25
CA LEU A 30 -0.34 7.77 -12.37
C LEU A 30 1.02 7.31 -11.88
N ILE A 31 1.55 6.23 -12.47
CA ILE A 31 2.86 5.66 -12.11
C ILE A 31 3.75 5.64 -13.34
N GLY A 32 4.96 6.17 -13.19
CA GLY A 32 6.06 6.01 -14.12
C GLY A 32 7.21 5.27 -13.43
N GLN A 33 7.68 4.16 -14.00
CA GLN A 33 8.74 3.35 -13.38
C GLN A 33 9.77 2.93 -14.42
N ALA A 34 11.05 2.94 -14.01
CA ALA A 34 12.16 2.36 -14.76
C ALA A 34 12.96 1.43 -13.84
N VAL A 35 13.18 0.19 -14.26
CA VAL A 35 13.89 -0.82 -13.48
C VAL A 35 14.97 -1.48 -14.35
N PHE A 36 16.16 -1.60 -13.80
CA PHE A 36 17.28 -2.29 -14.38
C PHE A 36 17.66 -3.48 -13.49
N ASN A 37 17.69 -4.66 -14.07
CA ASN A 37 18.05 -5.89 -13.39
C ASN A 37 19.26 -6.53 -14.09
N GLY A 38 20.18 -7.09 -13.30
CA GLY A 38 21.33 -7.76 -13.86
C GLY A 38 22.11 -8.52 -12.80
N SER A 39 23.08 -9.31 -13.26
CA SER A 39 24.06 -9.97 -12.43
C SER A 39 25.46 -9.40 -12.68
N ILE A 40 26.23 -9.26 -11.62
CA ILE A 40 27.61 -8.76 -11.62
C ILE A 40 28.52 -9.92 -11.22
N ASP A 41 29.01 -10.64 -12.22
CA ASP A 41 29.89 -11.82 -11.98
C ASP A 41 31.22 -11.47 -11.33
N GLY A 42 31.69 -10.23 -11.47
CA GLY A 42 32.89 -9.72 -10.80
C GLY A 42 32.75 -9.64 -9.27
N ILE A 43 31.52 -9.64 -8.74
CA ILE A 43 31.23 -9.71 -7.30
C ILE A 43 30.68 -11.10 -6.99
N ARG A 44 31.55 -12.10 -7.06
CA ARG A 44 31.27 -13.50 -6.76
C ARG A 44 32.24 -14.01 -5.70
N LEU A 45 31.71 -14.63 -4.65
CA LEU A 45 32.51 -15.32 -3.67
C LEU A 45 33.06 -16.65 -4.24
N PRO A 46 34.25 -17.10 -3.82
CA PRO A 46 34.81 -18.37 -4.31
C PRO A 46 33.92 -19.60 -4.05
N THR A 47 33.11 -19.52 -2.99
CA THR A 47 32.16 -20.56 -2.55
C THR A 47 30.76 -20.43 -3.17
N ALA A 48 30.53 -19.40 -3.97
CA ALA A 48 29.23 -19.12 -4.57
C ALA A 48 29.15 -19.62 -6.02
N SER A 49 27.97 -20.08 -6.42
CA SER A 49 27.68 -20.55 -7.77
C SER A 49 27.52 -19.40 -8.78
N SER A 50 27.10 -18.21 -8.32
CA SER A 50 26.88 -17.04 -9.18
C SER A 50 27.29 -15.74 -8.48
N GLY A 51 27.38 -14.64 -9.26
CA GLY A 51 27.68 -13.31 -8.75
C GLY A 51 26.47 -12.62 -8.09
N LEU A 52 26.68 -11.38 -7.68
CA LEU A 52 25.64 -10.51 -7.13
C LEU A 52 24.55 -10.27 -8.18
N ALA A 53 23.31 -10.65 -7.87
CA ALA A 53 22.15 -10.18 -8.62
C ALA A 53 21.67 -8.85 -8.03
N LEU A 54 21.46 -7.85 -8.89
CA LEU A 54 21.12 -6.49 -8.50
C LEU A 54 19.92 -6.00 -9.29
N SER A 55 19.03 -5.32 -8.60
CA SER A 55 17.91 -4.55 -9.16
C SER A 55 18.02 -3.12 -8.69
N VAL A 56 17.97 -2.18 -9.62
CA VAL A 56 17.98 -0.73 -9.37
C VAL A 56 16.81 -0.12 -10.11
N GLY A 57 16.06 0.71 -9.45
CA GLY A 57 14.90 1.35 -10.07
C GLY A 57 14.61 2.73 -9.54
N TYR A 58 13.88 3.45 -10.36
CA TYR A 58 13.26 4.73 -10.01
C TYR A 58 11.79 4.66 -10.35
N GLU A 59 10.97 5.16 -9.44
CA GLU A 59 9.53 5.28 -9.60
C GLU A 59 9.10 6.71 -9.29
N THR A 60 8.21 7.25 -10.09
CA THR A 60 7.45 8.45 -9.77
C THR A 60 5.97 8.11 -9.78
N ARG A 61 5.25 8.54 -8.76
CA ARG A 61 3.83 8.24 -8.58
C ARG A 61 3.09 9.48 -8.13
N GLU A 62 1.98 9.75 -8.78
CA GLU A 62 1.03 10.80 -8.40
C GLU A 62 -0.30 10.16 -8.04
N GLU A 63 -0.85 10.52 -6.89
CA GLU A 63 -2.12 10.03 -6.38
C GLU A 63 -3.03 11.20 -6.08
N ASN A 64 -4.27 11.13 -6.60
CA ASN A 64 -5.31 12.11 -6.36
C ASN A 64 -6.58 11.40 -5.91
N GLY A 65 -7.22 11.93 -4.88
CA GLY A 65 -8.46 11.38 -4.36
C GLY A 65 -9.47 12.46 -4.04
N SER A 66 -10.74 12.14 -4.23
CA SER A 66 -11.85 12.99 -3.80
C SER A 66 -13.02 12.15 -3.30
N LEU A 67 -13.70 12.70 -2.31
CA LEU A 67 -14.94 12.19 -1.76
C LEU A 67 -15.95 13.35 -1.76
N GLU A 68 -17.03 13.20 -2.49
CA GLU A 68 -18.10 14.20 -2.56
C GLU A 68 -19.43 13.56 -2.11
N PRO A 69 -19.86 13.82 -0.87
CA PRO A 69 -21.15 13.36 -0.36
C PRO A 69 -22.27 14.34 -0.76
N ASP A 70 -23.50 13.81 -0.88
CA ASP A 70 -24.69 14.62 -1.01
C ASP A 70 -24.86 15.58 0.18
N GLU A 71 -25.58 16.69 -0.02
CA GLU A 71 -25.87 17.68 1.01
C GLU A 71 -26.47 17.08 2.29
N CYS A 72 -27.33 16.05 2.13
CA CYS A 72 -27.91 15.33 3.26
C CYS A 72 -26.86 14.62 4.14
N LEU A 73 -25.80 14.10 3.53
CA LEU A 73 -24.71 13.43 4.24
C LEU A 73 -23.74 14.42 4.90
N LYS A 74 -23.63 15.64 4.37
CA LYS A 74 -22.80 16.72 4.94
C LYS A 74 -23.39 17.31 6.23
N LEU A 75 -24.69 17.17 6.42
CA LEU A 75 -25.39 17.71 7.58
C LEU A 75 -25.24 16.80 8.82
N ALA A 76 -25.43 17.39 10.00
CA ALA A 76 -25.49 16.62 11.23
C ALA A 76 -26.62 15.58 11.16
N PRO A 77 -26.50 14.40 11.78
CA PRO A 77 -27.48 13.31 11.70
C PRO A 77 -28.92 13.70 11.98
N SER A 78 -29.15 14.66 12.87
CA SER A 78 -30.48 15.17 13.22
C SER A 78 -31.08 16.16 12.21
N SER A 79 -30.30 16.62 11.25
CA SER A 79 -30.69 17.70 10.30
C SER A 79 -31.16 17.16 8.96
N CYS A 80 -30.91 15.88 8.65
CA CYS A 80 -31.39 15.22 7.46
C CYS A 80 -32.34 14.08 7.82
N GLN A 81 -33.29 13.79 6.93
CA GLN A 81 -34.27 12.71 7.11
C GLN A 81 -33.59 11.37 7.37
N GLY A 82 -33.88 10.75 8.51
CA GLY A 82 -33.40 9.45 8.89
C GLY A 82 -32.04 9.42 9.57
N GLY A 83 -31.26 10.47 9.54
CA GLY A 83 -30.04 10.68 10.34
C GLY A 83 -28.93 9.62 10.23
N ALA A 84 -29.05 8.68 9.32
CA ALA A 84 -28.05 7.61 9.17
C ALA A 84 -26.87 8.11 8.32
N GLY A 85 -25.66 8.09 8.89
CA GLY A 85 -24.41 8.38 8.17
C GLY A 85 -24.17 9.86 7.88
N GLY A 86 -24.77 10.77 8.64
CA GLY A 86 -24.55 12.20 8.47
C GLY A 86 -23.18 12.68 8.96
N ASN A 87 -22.87 13.93 8.63
CA ASN A 87 -21.62 14.62 8.93
C ASN A 87 -20.39 14.04 8.21
N ILE A 88 -20.59 13.60 6.99
CA ILE A 88 -19.49 13.22 6.08
C ILE A 88 -19.08 14.47 5.33
N LEU A 89 -17.87 14.95 5.61
CA LEU A 89 -17.35 16.14 4.94
C LEU A 89 -16.68 15.74 3.61
N PRO A 90 -16.71 16.63 2.58
CA PRO A 90 -16.01 16.39 1.35
C PRO A 90 -14.49 16.36 1.60
N ILE A 91 -13.81 15.46 0.90
CA ILE A 91 -12.35 15.31 0.96
C ILE A 91 -11.83 15.49 -0.46
N SER A 92 -10.76 16.26 -0.64
CA SER A 92 -10.07 16.37 -1.91
C SER A 92 -8.61 16.70 -1.68
N GLY A 93 -7.74 15.96 -2.33
CA GLY A 93 -6.31 16.18 -2.25
C GLY A 93 -5.51 15.16 -3.05
N GLY A 94 -4.22 15.37 -3.05
CA GLY A 94 -3.29 14.47 -3.72
C GLY A 94 -1.86 14.69 -3.25
N PHE A 95 -1.01 13.76 -3.59
CA PHE A 95 0.42 13.85 -3.34
C PHE A 95 1.21 13.22 -4.50
N LYS A 96 2.46 13.60 -4.57
CA LYS A 96 3.45 12.99 -5.46
C LYS A 96 4.54 12.36 -4.61
N VAL A 97 5.06 11.23 -5.07
CA VAL A 97 6.24 10.59 -4.50
C VAL A 97 7.22 10.24 -5.61
N ASP A 98 8.48 10.52 -5.37
CA ASP A 98 9.60 10.12 -6.19
C ASP A 98 10.45 9.15 -5.37
N GLU A 99 10.69 7.94 -5.91
CA GLU A 99 11.33 6.85 -5.17
C GLU A 99 12.51 6.29 -5.95
N PHE A 100 13.61 6.10 -5.27
CA PHE A 100 14.75 5.32 -5.76
C PHE A 100 14.87 4.05 -4.93
N PHE A 101 15.08 2.91 -5.58
CA PHE A 101 15.27 1.65 -4.88
C PHE A 101 16.42 0.83 -5.44
N LEU A 102 17.02 0.09 -4.52
CA LEU A 102 18.10 -0.85 -4.79
C LEU A 102 17.80 -2.15 -4.06
N GLU A 103 17.85 -3.28 -4.75
CA GLU A 103 17.74 -4.60 -4.15
C GLU A 103 18.88 -5.49 -4.64
N GLY A 104 19.44 -6.28 -3.75
CA GLY A 104 20.52 -7.19 -4.06
C GLY A 104 20.33 -8.56 -3.45
N PHE A 105 20.80 -9.56 -4.19
CA PHE A 105 20.84 -10.94 -3.76
C PHE A 105 22.25 -11.47 -4.04
N LEU A 106 22.98 -11.81 -2.98
CA LEU A 106 24.37 -12.27 -3.04
C LEU A 106 24.45 -13.72 -2.54
N PRO A 107 24.68 -14.69 -3.40
CA PRO A 107 25.05 -16.03 -2.99
C PRO A 107 26.39 -16.02 -2.23
N LEU A 108 26.39 -16.62 -1.04
CA LEU A 108 27.60 -16.70 -0.20
C LEU A 108 28.28 -18.05 -0.31
N VAL A 109 27.48 -19.14 -0.19
CA VAL A 109 27.96 -20.52 -0.21
C VAL A 109 26.93 -21.39 -0.94
N ASN A 110 27.41 -22.32 -1.75
CA ASN A 110 26.58 -23.33 -2.40
C ASN A 110 27.28 -24.70 -2.31
N ASP A 111 26.48 -25.76 -2.23
CA ASP A 111 26.89 -27.16 -2.36
C ASP A 111 27.99 -27.59 -1.38
N VAL A 112 27.89 -27.20 -0.10
CA VAL A 112 28.77 -27.63 0.99
C VAL A 112 27.96 -28.43 2.00
N ASP A 113 28.61 -29.34 2.75
CA ASP A 113 27.97 -30.13 3.80
C ASP A 113 27.11 -29.27 4.74
N LEU A 114 25.82 -29.59 4.88
CA LEU A 114 24.80 -28.86 5.64
C LEU A 114 24.46 -27.45 5.11
N ILE A 115 24.98 -27.08 3.96
CA ILE A 115 24.66 -25.81 3.29
C ILE A 115 24.46 -26.07 1.81
N ASP A 116 23.25 -26.40 1.43
CA ASP A 116 22.86 -26.48 0.04
C ASP A 116 22.93 -25.10 -0.62
N SER A 117 22.43 -24.09 0.08
CA SER A 117 22.70 -22.70 -0.29
C SER A 117 22.63 -21.74 0.92
N LEU A 118 23.51 -20.76 0.94
CA LEU A 118 23.47 -19.64 1.87
C LEU A 118 23.52 -18.34 1.06
N ASN A 119 22.49 -17.53 1.18
CA ASN A 119 22.33 -16.30 0.40
C ASN A 119 22.09 -15.11 1.32
N PHE A 120 22.68 -13.98 0.99
CA PHE A 120 22.41 -12.69 1.62
C PHE A 120 21.52 -11.87 0.70
N GLU A 121 20.42 -11.34 1.25
CA GLU A 121 19.55 -10.39 0.54
C GLU A 121 19.53 -9.05 1.27
N PHE A 122 19.48 -7.98 0.51
CA PHE A 122 19.38 -6.64 1.02
C PHE A 122 18.55 -5.77 0.11
N GLY A 123 17.98 -4.71 0.66
CA GLY A 123 17.23 -3.72 -0.09
C GLY A 123 17.22 -2.39 0.63
N TYR A 124 17.16 -1.34 -0.15
CA TYR A 124 17.01 0.03 0.32
C TYR A 124 16.10 0.80 -0.62
N ARG A 125 15.21 1.61 -0.06
CA ARG A 125 14.34 2.50 -0.80
C ARG A 125 14.32 3.86 -0.14
N ALA A 126 14.64 4.88 -0.90
CA ALA A 126 14.52 6.28 -0.53
C ALA A 126 13.29 6.86 -1.24
N SER A 127 12.36 7.39 -0.48
CA SER A 127 11.11 7.97 -0.97
C SER A 127 11.02 9.43 -0.56
N ASP A 128 10.71 10.32 -1.50
CA ASP A 128 10.46 11.73 -1.26
C ASP A 128 8.99 12.07 -1.57
N TYR A 129 8.22 12.29 -0.52
CA TYR A 129 6.80 12.61 -0.59
C TYR A 129 6.59 14.11 -0.56
N SER A 130 5.80 14.64 -1.49
CA SER A 130 5.45 16.07 -1.54
C SER A 130 4.73 16.61 -0.30
N THR A 131 4.20 15.72 0.54
CA THR A 131 3.38 16.06 1.72
C THR A 131 4.08 15.82 3.04
N VAL A 132 4.83 14.71 3.17
CA VAL A 132 5.44 14.29 4.45
C VAL A 132 6.96 14.26 4.41
N GLY A 133 7.56 14.58 3.25
CA GLY A 133 9.02 14.58 3.07
C GLY A 133 9.60 13.18 2.90
N ASN A 134 10.84 13.01 3.35
CA ASN A 134 11.60 11.78 3.10
C ASN A 134 11.18 10.63 4.01
N ALA A 135 11.09 9.45 3.43
CA ALA A 135 10.86 8.19 4.12
C ALA A 135 11.78 7.12 3.55
N ASP A 136 12.66 6.60 4.38
CA ASP A 136 13.60 5.56 3.99
C ASP A 136 13.15 4.21 4.55
N THR A 137 13.34 3.17 3.75
CA THR A 137 13.09 1.79 4.17
C THR A 137 14.27 0.92 3.78
N TRP A 138 14.57 -0.08 4.59
CA TRP A 138 15.63 -1.03 4.31
C TRP A 138 15.30 -2.43 4.79
N LYS A 139 15.95 -3.41 4.17
CA LYS A 139 15.93 -4.81 4.59
C LYS A 139 17.31 -5.43 4.45
N ALA A 140 17.63 -6.36 5.32
CA ALA A 140 18.79 -7.23 5.21
C ALA A 140 18.47 -8.60 5.79
N GLY A 141 18.85 -9.67 5.11
CA GLY A 141 18.50 -11.01 5.53
C GLY A 141 19.44 -12.09 5.02
N LEU A 142 19.37 -13.24 5.68
CA LEU A 142 20.06 -14.45 5.29
C LEU A 142 19.03 -15.56 5.04
N ASN A 143 19.18 -16.23 3.92
CA ASN A 143 18.43 -17.41 3.55
C ASN A 143 19.39 -18.60 3.53
N TRP A 144 19.20 -19.54 4.43
CA TRP A 144 20.01 -20.74 4.56
C TRP A 144 19.19 -21.99 4.26
N THR A 145 19.42 -22.58 3.12
CA THR A 145 18.88 -23.90 2.75
C THR A 145 19.85 -24.96 3.24
N LEU A 146 19.43 -25.78 4.20
CA LEU A 146 20.23 -26.87 4.72
C LEU A 146 20.19 -28.07 3.79
N ASN A 147 19.01 -28.36 3.23
CA ASN A 147 18.71 -29.44 2.30
C ASN A 147 17.31 -29.20 1.69
N ASP A 148 16.82 -30.12 0.86
CA ASP A 148 15.51 -30.04 0.20
C ASP A 148 14.30 -29.89 1.15
N GLN A 149 14.47 -30.14 2.44
CA GLN A 149 13.39 -30.15 3.41
C GLN A 149 13.43 -28.96 4.38
N PHE A 150 14.59 -28.35 4.60
CA PHE A 150 14.78 -27.32 5.62
C PHE A 150 15.39 -26.04 5.04
N LEU A 151 14.64 -24.95 5.19
CA LEU A 151 15.08 -23.58 4.93
C LEU A 151 14.94 -22.75 6.20
N VAL A 152 16.01 -22.07 6.60
CA VAL A 152 16.02 -21.07 7.68
C VAL A 152 16.18 -19.68 7.07
N ARG A 153 15.28 -18.79 7.40
CA ARG A 153 15.36 -17.38 7.00
C ARG A 153 15.43 -16.48 8.21
N VAL A 154 16.41 -15.58 8.22
CA VAL A 154 16.53 -14.53 9.23
C VAL A 154 16.55 -13.20 8.50
N MET A 155 15.66 -12.28 8.88
CA MET A 155 15.55 -10.97 8.24
C MET A 155 15.36 -9.88 9.28
N GLN A 156 16.02 -8.76 9.07
CA GLN A 156 15.78 -7.50 9.76
C GLN A 156 15.37 -6.46 8.73
N GLN A 157 14.33 -5.70 9.03
CA GLN A 157 13.84 -4.64 8.15
C GLN A 157 13.25 -3.49 8.94
N GLU A 158 13.31 -2.33 8.35
CA GLU A 158 12.58 -1.15 8.77
C GLU A 158 11.67 -0.72 7.63
N ALA A 159 10.36 -0.68 7.90
CA ALA A 159 9.36 -0.32 6.93
C ALA A 159 8.57 0.89 7.42
N THR A 160 8.46 1.90 6.58
CA THR A 160 7.66 3.10 6.82
C THR A 160 6.47 3.12 5.87
N ARG A 161 5.29 3.46 6.38
CA ARG A 161 4.10 3.69 5.58
C ARG A 161 3.77 5.18 5.57
N ALA A 162 3.70 5.78 4.40
CA ALA A 162 3.16 7.12 4.26
C ALA A 162 1.63 7.12 4.42
N PRO A 163 1.05 8.21 4.95
CA PRO A 163 -0.40 8.37 5.00
C PRO A 163 -1.01 8.40 3.59
N ASN A 164 -2.21 7.88 3.45
CA ASN A 164 -2.97 7.95 2.21
C ASN A 164 -3.70 9.31 2.05
N VAL A 165 -4.36 9.53 0.90
CA VAL A 165 -5.07 10.80 0.62
C VAL A 165 -6.15 11.09 1.66
N GLU A 166 -6.89 10.09 2.10
CA GLU A 166 -7.93 10.29 3.13
C GLU A 166 -7.33 10.68 4.47
N GLU A 167 -6.26 10.01 4.91
CA GLU A 167 -5.55 10.33 6.16
C GLU A 167 -4.89 11.72 6.14
N LEU A 168 -4.46 12.19 4.96
CA LEU A 168 -3.81 13.49 4.81
C LEU A 168 -4.79 14.66 4.76
N PHE A 169 -5.96 14.46 4.16
CA PHE A 169 -6.90 15.53 3.81
C PHE A 169 -8.26 15.41 4.49
N SER A 170 -8.45 14.40 5.36
CA SER A 170 -9.65 14.32 6.20
C SER A 170 -9.71 15.49 7.17
N PRO A 171 -10.84 16.21 7.25
CA PRO A 171 -11.02 17.36 8.12
C PRO A 171 -11.11 16.99 9.62
#